data_84e12245ef4b5b58b477d69d40ea6bfe
#
_entry.id   84e12245ef4b5b58b477d69d40ea6bfe
#
_cell.length_a   1.000
_cell.length_b   1.000
_cell.length_c   1.000
_cell.angle_alpha   90.00
_cell.angle_beta   90.00
_cell.angle_gamma   90.00
#
_symmetry.space_group_name_H-M   'P 1'
#
loop_
_entity.id
_entity.type
_entity.pdbx_description
1 polymer ?
#
loop_
_entity_poly.entity_id
_entity_poly.type
_entity_poly.pdbx_seq_one_letter_code
_entity_poly.pdbx_strand_id
1 'polypeptide(L)'
;MKKQKVVHVITNFAGVGGAEMMLSRLIQQTQHECEYIIVSLMKTSEVYADALAMCSSHYALGWNGLNSISVVGKLRNLLESLAPQTVQCWMYHANALTSLATLKMKKKPQVFWGIHHSLASPKDESISTKVALAFSKFLAKKPEGIIYCAHSSLEQHEKFGFKNTNSAVIANGVVLERYQPNSQLHEPIVIGFAGRYHTAKGYPYLFETIAKLKDQSIIFKIAGAGANLENPEIKQYFEQYNLDKNQVQLLDQVSNMPEFYQSIDAFLMTSITEGFPNVLVEAMASGLPCISTDVGDAKYIVNEHGLIVPPRDVDALAQAILTYVNSSIEEKQQLKQATRLRVEQNFGIESVSQKYLAMWSKSR
;
A
#
# COMPACT_ATOMS: atom_id res chain seq x y z
N MET A 1 -24.61 -23.42 2.18
CA MET A 1 -23.70 -23.76 1.07
C MET A 1 -22.30 -23.95 1.64
N LYS A 2 -21.45 -24.82 1.06
CA LYS A 2 -20.06 -24.98 1.51
C LYS A 2 -19.28 -23.73 1.10
N LYS A 3 -18.58 -23.08 2.04
CA LYS A 3 -17.74 -21.91 1.76
C LYS A 3 -16.68 -22.26 0.71
N GLN A 4 -16.33 -21.32 -0.14
CA GLN A 4 -15.21 -21.47 -1.07
C GLN A 4 -13.90 -21.52 -0.27
N LYS A 5 -13.07 -22.55 -0.52
CA LYS A 5 -11.77 -22.67 0.11
C LYS A 5 -10.72 -21.90 -0.70
N VAL A 6 -10.16 -20.87 -0.09
CA VAL A 6 -9.15 -20.00 -0.69
C VAL A 6 -7.84 -20.12 0.08
N VAL A 7 -6.77 -20.49 -0.61
CA VAL A 7 -5.41 -20.49 -0.06
C VAL A 7 -4.71 -19.23 -0.49
N HIS A 8 -4.29 -18.41 0.47
CA HIS A 8 -3.42 -17.27 0.23
C HIS A 8 -1.97 -17.68 0.36
N VAL A 9 -1.19 -17.53 -0.71
CA VAL A 9 0.27 -17.75 -0.70
C VAL A 9 0.96 -16.40 -0.74
N ILE A 10 1.71 -16.07 0.30
CA ILE A 10 2.44 -14.82 0.43
C ILE A 10 3.94 -15.06 0.64
N THR A 11 4.79 -14.16 0.17
CA THR A 11 6.25 -14.31 0.32
C THR A 11 6.66 -14.31 1.79
N ASN A 12 6.19 -13.33 2.58
CA ASN A 12 6.46 -13.24 4.01
C ASN A 12 5.24 -12.61 4.70
N PHE A 13 4.74 -13.23 5.77
CA PHE A 13 3.60 -12.69 6.55
C PHE A 13 4.05 -12.32 7.96
N ALA A 14 5.21 -11.63 8.04
CA ALA A 14 5.81 -11.18 9.29
C ALA A 14 6.25 -9.71 9.28
N GLY A 15 6.35 -9.10 8.10
CA GLY A 15 6.68 -7.67 7.96
C GLY A 15 5.43 -6.80 7.85
N VAL A 16 5.58 -5.50 8.08
CA VAL A 16 4.51 -4.51 7.86
C VAL A 16 4.67 -3.90 6.47
N GLY A 17 3.84 -4.36 5.55
CA GLY A 17 3.83 -3.88 4.16
C GLY A 17 2.41 -3.79 3.59
N GLY A 18 2.29 -3.18 2.42
CA GLY A 18 0.98 -2.96 1.78
C GLY A 18 0.24 -4.25 1.42
N ALA A 19 0.96 -5.27 0.96
CA ALA A 19 0.39 -6.55 0.59
C ALA A 19 -0.11 -7.33 1.82
N GLU A 20 0.70 -7.38 2.88
CA GLU A 20 0.38 -8.06 4.14
C GLU A 20 -0.82 -7.40 4.83
N MET A 21 -0.84 -6.07 4.89
CA MET A 21 -1.96 -5.31 5.46
C MET A 21 -3.25 -5.52 4.65
N MET A 22 -3.15 -5.50 3.31
CA MET A 22 -4.32 -5.73 2.45
C MET A 22 -4.86 -7.16 2.61
N LEU A 23 -3.98 -8.18 2.66
CA LEU A 23 -4.38 -9.57 2.90
C LEU A 23 -5.09 -9.70 4.26
N SER A 24 -4.54 -9.11 5.31
CA SER A 24 -5.15 -9.13 6.65
C SER A 24 -6.55 -8.51 6.64
N ARG A 25 -6.70 -7.31 6.06
CA ARG A 25 -7.99 -6.60 5.94
C ARG A 25 -9.01 -7.42 5.12
N LEU A 26 -8.58 -8.03 4.02
CA LEU A 26 -9.42 -8.85 3.15
C LEU A 26 -9.99 -10.06 3.91
N ILE A 27 -9.15 -10.78 4.66
CA ILE A 27 -9.58 -11.93 5.47
C ILE A 27 -10.58 -11.49 6.54
N GLN A 28 -10.28 -10.42 7.28
CA GLN A 28 -11.15 -9.89 8.32
C GLN A 28 -12.53 -9.52 7.76
N GLN A 29 -12.56 -8.86 6.60
CA GLN A 29 -13.80 -8.41 5.98
C GLN A 29 -14.66 -9.55 5.45
N THR A 30 -14.04 -10.63 4.95
CA THR A 30 -14.76 -11.68 4.20
C THR A 30 -14.72 -13.07 4.86
N GLN A 31 -14.34 -13.15 6.15
CA GLN A 31 -14.23 -14.40 6.91
C GLN A 31 -15.50 -15.25 6.92
N HIS A 32 -16.66 -14.63 6.72
CA HIS A 32 -17.95 -15.32 6.69
C HIS A 32 -18.28 -15.92 5.31
N GLU A 33 -17.60 -15.46 4.24
CA GLU A 33 -17.86 -15.85 2.86
C GLU A 33 -16.97 -17.00 2.38
N CYS A 34 -15.71 -17.03 2.81
CA CYS A 34 -14.73 -18.03 2.41
C CYS A 34 -14.14 -18.79 3.60
N GLU A 35 -13.58 -19.98 3.31
CA GLU A 35 -12.68 -20.70 4.21
C GLU A 35 -11.25 -20.33 3.80
N TYR A 36 -10.55 -19.59 4.67
CA TYR A 36 -9.20 -19.08 4.38
C TYR A 36 -8.11 -19.95 4.99
N ILE A 37 -7.03 -20.11 4.24
CA ILE A 37 -5.78 -20.73 4.65
C ILE A 37 -4.64 -19.82 4.22
N ILE A 38 -3.70 -19.53 5.11
CA ILE A 38 -2.50 -18.75 4.78
C ILE A 38 -1.29 -19.68 4.66
N VAL A 39 -0.53 -19.51 3.58
CA VAL A 39 0.78 -20.14 3.39
C VAL A 39 1.81 -19.03 3.18
N SER A 40 2.59 -18.74 4.22
CA SER A 40 3.77 -17.89 4.08
C SER A 40 4.95 -18.71 3.57
N LEU A 41 5.59 -18.25 2.51
CA LEU A 41 6.82 -18.92 2.05
C LEU A 41 7.93 -18.82 3.08
N MET A 42 8.04 -17.69 3.79
CA MET A 42 9.06 -17.46 4.82
C MET A 42 8.49 -17.69 6.22
N LYS A 43 7.97 -16.65 6.86
CA LYS A 43 7.54 -16.63 8.26
C LYS A 43 6.14 -16.04 8.42
N THR A 44 5.51 -16.32 9.55
CA THR A 44 4.33 -15.62 10.08
C THR A 44 4.72 -14.87 11.35
N SER A 45 3.92 -13.90 11.78
CA SER A 45 4.17 -13.07 12.96
C SER A 45 2.87 -12.78 13.71
N GLU A 46 2.97 -12.58 15.02
CA GLU A 46 1.91 -12.13 15.91
C GLU A 46 1.30 -10.78 15.52
N VAL A 47 2.00 -9.98 14.71
CA VAL A 47 1.46 -8.73 14.14
C VAL A 47 0.14 -8.96 13.40
N TYR A 48 -0.07 -10.17 12.86
CA TYR A 48 -1.29 -10.57 12.14
C TYR A 48 -2.08 -11.65 12.86
N ALA A 49 -1.97 -11.75 14.19
CA ALA A 49 -2.65 -12.78 14.99
C ALA A 49 -4.15 -12.84 14.73
N ASP A 50 -4.83 -11.68 14.62
CA ASP A 50 -6.27 -11.62 14.35
C ASP A 50 -6.63 -12.26 13.00
N ALA A 51 -5.88 -11.94 11.93
CA ALA A 51 -6.12 -12.52 10.63
C ALA A 51 -5.79 -14.03 10.60
N LEU A 52 -4.74 -14.44 11.30
CA LEU A 52 -4.37 -15.86 11.42
C LEU A 52 -5.42 -16.66 12.20
N ALA A 53 -6.00 -16.09 13.26
CA ALA A 53 -7.07 -16.71 14.03
C ALA A 53 -8.39 -16.90 13.25
N MET A 54 -8.63 -16.09 12.23
CA MET A 54 -9.79 -16.21 11.34
C MET A 54 -9.59 -17.26 10.23
N CYS A 55 -8.38 -17.78 10.07
CA CYS A 55 -8.08 -18.81 9.09
C CYS A 55 -8.29 -20.21 9.67
N SER A 56 -8.73 -21.17 8.84
CA SER A 56 -8.86 -22.58 9.25
C SER A 56 -7.50 -23.21 9.56
N SER A 57 -6.44 -22.72 8.92
CA SER A 57 -5.06 -23.08 9.22
C SER A 57 -4.08 -22.08 8.60
N HIS A 58 -2.84 -22.09 9.09
CA HIS A 58 -1.73 -21.33 8.49
C HIS A 58 -0.43 -22.12 8.54
N TYR A 59 0.44 -21.86 7.58
CA TYR A 59 1.71 -22.58 7.39
C TYR A 59 2.84 -21.62 7.07
N ALA A 60 4.05 -21.92 7.56
CA ALA A 60 5.30 -21.26 7.18
C ALA A 60 6.25 -22.30 6.60
N LEU A 61 6.71 -22.10 5.35
CA LEU A 61 7.49 -23.10 4.63
C LEU A 61 9.00 -22.97 4.82
N GLY A 62 9.47 -21.88 5.44
CA GLY A 62 10.88 -21.64 5.74
C GLY A 62 11.72 -21.36 4.49
N TRP A 63 11.17 -20.68 3.49
CA TRP A 63 11.89 -20.27 2.30
C TRP A 63 13.01 -19.26 2.63
N ASN A 64 14.19 -19.50 2.10
CA ASN A 64 15.36 -18.64 2.29
C ASN A 64 16.07 -18.27 0.96
N GLY A 65 15.40 -18.54 -0.17
CA GLY A 65 15.96 -18.34 -1.53
C GLY A 65 16.71 -19.56 -2.07
N LEU A 66 17.56 -20.20 -1.27
CA LEU A 66 18.39 -21.33 -1.69
C LEU A 66 17.61 -22.65 -1.75
N ASN A 67 16.60 -22.81 -0.92
CA ASN A 67 15.78 -24.01 -0.82
C ASN A 67 14.52 -24.01 -1.70
N SER A 68 14.50 -23.22 -2.78
CA SER A 68 13.30 -22.99 -3.61
C SER A 68 12.71 -24.28 -4.18
N ILE A 69 13.53 -25.25 -4.62
CA ILE A 69 13.06 -26.55 -5.15
C ILE A 69 12.31 -27.34 -4.07
N SER A 70 12.87 -27.41 -2.88
CA SER A 70 12.23 -28.08 -1.72
C SER A 70 10.91 -27.41 -1.35
N VAL A 71 10.89 -26.07 -1.31
CA VAL A 71 9.68 -25.30 -0.98
C VAL A 71 8.59 -25.48 -2.05
N VAL A 72 8.92 -25.53 -3.33
CA VAL A 72 7.97 -25.85 -4.40
C VAL A 72 7.35 -27.24 -4.19
N GLY A 73 8.17 -28.24 -3.79
CA GLY A 73 7.67 -29.57 -3.47
C GLY A 73 6.74 -29.59 -2.25
N LYS A 74 7.15 -28.93 -1.16
CA LYS A 74 6.31 -28.79 0.06
C LYS A 74 4.99 -28.07 -0.25
N LEU A 75 5.05 -26.96 -1.00
CA LEU A 75 3.87 -26.19 -1.40
C LEU A 75 2.91 -27.03 -2.25
N ARG A 76 3.42 -27.81 -3.20
CA ARG A 76 2.61 -28.73 -4.02
C ARG A 76 1.89 -29.74 -3.15
N ASN A 77 2.62 -30.48 -2.31
CA ASN A 77 2.04 -31.50 -1.44
C ASN A 77 0.97 -30.90 -0.51
N LEU A 78 1.24 -29.72 0.01
CA LEU A 78 0.27 -28.99 0.85
C LEU A 78 -0.98 -28.61 0.06
N LEU A 79 -0.85 -28.03 -1.14
CA LEU A 79 -1.99 -27.66 -1.98
C LEU A 79 -2.78 -28.91 -2.44
N GLU A 80 -2.13 -30.04 -2.69
CA GLU A 80 -2.81 -31.32 -3.02
C GLU A 80 -3.63 -31.83 -1.82
N SER A 81 -3.09 -31.78 -0.61
CA SER A 81 -3.80 -32.19 0.60
C SER A 81 -4.97 -31.26 0.96
N LEU A 82 -4.80 -29.96 0.80
CA LEU A 82 -5.83 -28.95 1.08
C LEU A 82 -6.93 -28.91 0.03
N ALA A 83 -6.62 -29.30 -1.21
CA ALA A 83 -7.51 -29.30 -2.37
C ALA A 83 -8.35 -27.99 -2.49
N PRO A 84 -7.73 -26.78 -2.52
CA PRO A 84 -8.46 -25.54 -2.61
C PRO A 84 -9.11 -25.36 -3.98
N GLN A 85 -10.19 -24.59 -4.05
CA GLN A 85 -10.75 -24.12 -5.31
C GLN A 85 -9.89 -22.99 -5.89
N THR A 86 -9.43 -22.09 -5.03
CA THR A 86 -8.68 -20.89 -5.42
C THR A 86 -7.37 -20.77 -4.63
N VAL A 87 -6.33 -20.34 -5.33
CA VAL A 87 -5.05 -19.91 -4.73
C VAL A 87 -4.79 -18.48 -5.16
N GLN A 88 -4.81 -17.55 -4.19
CA GLN A 88 -4.42 -16.16 -4.39
C GLN A 88 -2.99 -15.96 -3.93
N CYS A 89 -2.11 -15.63 -4.85
CA CYS A 89 -0.71 -15.34 -4.56
C CYS A 89 -0.49 -13.86 -4.31
N TRP A 90 0.51 -13.53 -3.49
CA TRP A 90 0.85 -12.16 -3.13
C TRP A 90 2.34 -11.93 -3.35
N MET A 91 2.67 -11.05 -4.29
CA MET A 91 4.02 -10.68 -4.72
C MET A 91 4.77 -11.73 -5.57
N TYR A 92 5.84 -11.32 -6.22
CA TYR A 92 6.52 -12.05 -7.29
C TYR A 92 6.99 -13.46 -6.92
N HIS A 93 7.62 -13.62 -5.74
CA HIS A 93 8.13 -14.92 -5.31
C HIS A 93 6.99 -15.91 -5.06
N ALA A 94 5.91 -15.47 -4.41
CA ALA A 94 4.73 -16.30 -4.22
C ALA A 94 4.08 -16.65 -5.56
N ASN A 95 3.97 -15.68 -6.48
CA ASN A 95 3.44 -15.89 -7.83
C ASN A 95 4.23 -16.98 -8.60
N ALA A 96 5.57 -16.83 -8.61
CA ALA A 96 6.46 -17.76 -9.33
C ALA A 96 6.45 -19.16 -8.72
N LEU A 97 6.69 -19.29 -7.40
CA LEU A 97 6.81 -20.58 -6.74
C LEU A 97 5.48 -21.35 -6.73
N THR A 98 4.34 -20.65 -6.58
CA THR A 98 3.01 -21.27 -6.67
C THR A 98 2.72 -21.77 -8.08
N SER A 99 3.06 -20.99 -9.11
CA SER A 99 2.88 -21.43 -10.49
C SER A 99 3.69 -22.69 -10.78
N LEU A 100 4.93 -22.77 -10.29
CA LEU A 100 5.75 -24.00 -10.41
C LEU A 100 5.14 -25.17 -9.63
N ALA A 101 4.65 -24.93 -8.41
CA ALA A 101 4.05 -25.98 -7.59
C ALA A 101 2.80 -26.59 -8.28
N THR A 102 1.99 -25.77 -8.92
CA THR A 102 0.71 -26.18 -9.53
C THR A 102 0.87 -26.80 -10.92
N LEU A 103 2.02 -26.63 -11.61
CA LEU A 103 2.23 -27.17 -12.98
C LEU A 103 1.97 -28.66 -13.10
N LYS A 104 2.40 -29.46 -12.12
CA LYS A 104 2.33 -30.94 -12.15
C LYS A 104 1.19 -31.52 -11.28
N MET A 105 0.29 -30.65 -10.73
CA MET A 105 -0.86 -31.13 -9.97
C MET A 105 -1.89 -31.79 -10.89
N LYS A 106 -2.46 -32.92 -10.45
CA LYS A 106 -3.51 -33.62 -11.19
C LYS A 106 -4.81 -32.81 -11.21
N LYS A 107 -5.19 -32.23 -10.06
CA LYS A 107 -6.33 -31.34 -9.92
C LYS A 107 -5.80 -29.94 -9.58
N LYS A 108 -5.84 -29.04 -10.56
CA LYS A 108 -5.32 -27.69 -10.41
C LYS A 108 -6.35 -26.77 -9.79
N PRO A 109 -5.97 -25.97 -8.77
CA PRO A 109 -6.80 -24.86 -8.34
C PRO A 109 -6.76 -23.73 -9.37
N GLN A 110 -7.73 -22.82 -9.30
CA GLN A 110 -7.64 -21.52 -9.97
C GLN A 110 -6.55 -20.69 -9.28
N VAL A 111 -5.56 -20.25 -10.02
CA VAL A 111 -4.43 -19.47 -9.47
C VAL A 111 -4.54 -18.02 -9.91
N PHE A 112 -4.60 -17.10 -8.97
CA PHE A 112 -4.57 -15.66 -9.20
C PHE A 112 -3.27 -15.08 -8.64
N TRP A 113 -2.67 -14.16 -9.38
CA TRP A 113 -1.51 -13.41 -8.93
C TRP A 113 -1.92 -12.05 -8.37
N GLY A 114 -1.32 -11.63 -7.26
CA GLY A 114 -1.41 -10.28 -6.70
C GLY A 114 -0.07 -9.57 -6.83
N ILE A 115 -0.08 -8.36 -7.36
CA ILE A 115 1.09 -7.50 -7.53
C ILE A 115 0.84 -6.19 -6.80
N HIS A 116 1.52 -6.01 -5.66
CA HIS A 116 1.41 -4.85 -4.79
C HIS A 116 2.72 -4.05 -4.76
N HIS A 117 3.31 -3.84 -5.95
CA HIS A 117 4.59 -3.18 -6.10
C HIS A 117 4.62 -2.32 -7.36
N SER A 118 5.37 -1.21 -7.32
CA SER A 118 5.70 -0.41 -8.50
C SER A 118 6.94 -0.97 -9.18
N LEU A 119 6.92 -1.05 -10.50
CA LEU A 119 8.06 -1.47 -11.33
C LEU A 119 8.59 -0.27 -12.14
N ALA A 120 8.63 0.92 -11.54
CA ALA A 120 9.10 2.14 -12.21
C ALA A 120 10.56 2.03 -12.67
N SER A 121 11.41 1.34 -11.90
CA SER A 121 12.81 1.09 -12.25
C SER A 121 13.20 -0.37 -11.99
N PRO A 122 13.01 -1.29 -12.96
CA PRO A 122 13.38 -2.70 -12.81
C PRO A 122 14.86 -2.92 -12.52
N LYS A 123 15.71 -1.93 -12.88
CA LYS A 123 17.17 -2.00 -12.67
C LYS A 123 17.56 -1.86 -11.20
N ASP A 124 16.73 -1.20 -10.39
CA ASP A 124 17.01 -0.91 -8.98
C ASP A 124 16.53 -2.04 -8.05
N GLU A 125 15.81 -3.02 -8.61
CA GLU A 125 15.34 -4.18 -7.87
C GLU A 125 16.49 -5.09 -7.40
N SER A 126 16.27 -5.79 -6.29
CA SER A 126 17.21 -6.81 -5.81
C SER A 126 17.40 -7.94 -6.83
N ILE A 127 18.54 -8.61 -6.81
CA ILE A 127 18.84 -9.73 -7.73
C ILE A 127 17.75 -10.81 -7.63
N SER A 128 17.30 -11.16 -6.42
CA SER A 128 16.25 -12.16 -6.23
C SER A 128 14.92 -11.72 -6.84
N THR A 129 14.57 -10.44 -6.71
CA THR A 129 13.37 -9.86 -7.34
C THR A 129 13.47 -9.84 -8.84
N LYS A 130 14.64 -9.47 -9.41
CA LYS A 130 14.89 -9.52 -10.86
C LYS A 130 14.71 -10.92 -11.44
N VAL A 131 15.22 -11.94 -10.75
CA VAL A 131 15.04 -13.34 -11.16
C VAL A 131 13.55 -13.73 -11.08
N ALA A 132 12.87 -13.40 -9.99
CA ALA A 132 11.44 -13.68 -9.84
C ALA A 132 10.60 -12.98 -10.92
N LEU A 133 10.91 -11.71 -11.23
CA LEU A 133 10.26 -10.94 -12.30
C LEU A 133 10.46 -11.57 -13.69
N ALA A 134 11.71 -11.90 -14.04
CA ALA A 134 12.02 -12.52 -15.32
C ALA A 134 11.28 -13.85 -15.48
N PHE A 135 11.24 -14.66 -14.42
CA PHE A 135 10.53 -15.93 -14.42
C PHE A 135 9.01 -15.73 -14.50
N SER A 136 8.46 -14.78 -13.74
CA SER A 136 7.05 -14.44 -13.74
C SER A 136 6.58 -13.93 -15.12
N LYS A 137 7.41 -13.18 -15.84
CA LYS A 137 7.12 -12.74 -17.21
C LYS A 137 6.76 -13.91 -18.14
N PHE A 138 7.52 -15.02 -18.09
CA PHE A 138 7.22 -16.20 -18.91
C PHE A 138 5.95 -16.93 -18.45
N LEU A 139 5.66 -16.89 -17.16
CA LEU A 139 4.52 -17.57 -16.57
C LEU A 139 3.23 -16.72 -16.52
N ALA A 140 3.29 -15.43 -16.85
CA ALA A 140 2.18 -14.49 -16.68
C ALA A 140 0.88 -14.87 -17.40
N LYS A 141 0.95 -15.71 -18.43
CA LYS A 141 -0.21 -16.25 -19.14
C LYS A 141 -0.87 -17.47 -18.45
N LYS A 142 -0.24 -18.01 -17.40
CA LYS A 142 -0.69 -19.25 -16.75
C LYS A 142 -1.75 -19.06 -15.67
N PRO A 143 -1.67 -18.02 -14.81
CA PRO A 143 -2.72 -17.77 -13.82
C PRO A 143 -4.05 -17.42 -14.51
N GLU A 144 -5.15 -17.71 -13.82
CA GLU A 144 -6.51 -17.35 -14.24
C GLU A 144 -6.69 -15.82 -14.35
N GLY A 145 -5.94 -15.06 -13.57
CA GLY A 145 -5.90 -13.62 -13.63
C GLY A 145 -4.75 -13.01 -12.84
N ILE A 146 -4.45 -11.74 -13.13
CA ILE A 146 -3.47 -10.94 -12.41
C ILE A 146 -4.17 -9.72 -11.82
N ILE A 147 -4.05 -9.54 -10.51
CA ILE A 147 -4.60 -8.40 -9.77
C ILE A 147 -3.46 -7.45 -9.44
N TYR A 148 -3.56 -6.22 -9.91
CA TYR A 148 -2.61 -5.14 -9.61
C TYR A 148 -3.24 -4.18 -8.61
N CYS A 149 -2.47 -3.71 -7.63
CA CYS A 149 -2.98 -2.74 -6.65
C CYS A 149 -3.12 -1.31 -7.20
N ALA A 150 -2.56 -1.04 -8.38
CA ALA A 150 -2.50 0.30 -8.99
C ALA A 150 -2.55 0.24 -10.51
N HIS A 151 -3.11 1.26 -11.15
CA HIS A 151 -3.09 1.43 -12.62
C HIS A 151 -1.66 1.58 -13.13
N SER A 152 -0.85 2.39 -12.45
CA SER A 152 0.57 2.55 -12.74
C SER A 152 1.35 1.23 -12.66
N SER A 153 1.01 0.37 -11.69
CA SER A 153 1.60 -0.96 -11.58
C SER A 153 1.23 -1.86 -12.75
N LEU A 154 -0.04 -1.88 -13.16
CA LEU A 154 -0.50 -2.61 -14.35
C LEU A 154 0.30 -2.19 -15.59
N GLU A 155 0.33 -0.89 -15.90
CA GLU A 155 1.02 -0.35 -17.07
C GLU A 155 2.52 -0.69 -17.09
N GLN A 156 3.20 -0.55 -15.95
CA GLN A 156 4.63 -0.84 -15.81
C GLN A 156 4.94 -2.33 -16.06
N HIS A 157 4.09 -3.22 -15.53
CA HIS A 157 4.28 -4.66 -15.69
C HIS A 157 3.92 -5.12 -17.12
N GLU A 158 2.90 -4.56 -17.74
CA GLU A 158 2.58 -4.84 -19.14
C GLU A 158 3.71 -4.39 -20.07
N LYS A 159 4.28 -3.20 -19.85
CA LYS A 159 5.47 -2.71 -20.56
C LYS A 159 6.68 -3.63 -20.34
N PHE A 160 6.85 -4.17 -19.14
CA PHE A 160 7.89 -5.14 -18.84
C PHE A 160 7.66 -6.50 -19.52
N GLY A 161 6.41 -6.80 -19.92
CA GLY A 161 6.03 -7.98 -20.69
C GLY A 161 5.17 -9.00 -19.94
N PHE A 162 4.53 -8.62 -18.84
CA PHE A 162 3.47 -9.41 -18.24
C PHE A 162 2.24 -9.34 -19.15
N LYS A 163 1.80 -10.50 -19.64
CA LYS A 163 0.64 -10.60 -20.54
C LYS A 163 -0.36 -11.59 -19.98
N ASN A 164 -1.50 -11.11 -19.55
CA ASN A 164 -2.61 -11.93 -19.12
C ASN A 164 -3.92 -11.29 -19.62
N THR A 165 -4.85 -12.10 -20.12
CA THR A 165 -6.12 -11.61 -20.69
C THR A 165 -7.16 -11.25 -19.61
N ASN A 166 -6.92 -11.65 -18.36
CA ASN A 166 -7.79 -11.38 -17.22
C ASN A 166 -7.04 -10.60 -16.15
N SER A 167 -6.42 -9.47 -16.57
CA SER A 167 -5.80 -8.52 -15.65
C SER A 167 -6.85 -7.56 -15.09
N ALA A 168 -6.75 -7.24 -13.80
CA ALA A 168 -7.62 -6.28 -13.14
C ALA A 168 -6.83 -5.37 -12.20
N VAL A 169 -7.27 -4.12 -12.04
CA VAL A 169 -6.80 -3.23 -10.98
C VAL A 169 -7.79 -3.29 -9.83
N ILE A 170 -7.33 -3.77 -8.68
CA ILE A 170 -8.07 -3.75 -7.43
C ILE A 170 -7.20 -3.03 -6.39
N ALA A 171 -7.57 -1.81 -6.09
CA ALA A 171 -6.88 -0.95 -5.14
C ALA A 171 -6.79 -1.58 -3.74
N ASN A 172 -5.84 -1.12 -2.93
CA ASN A 172 -5.83 -1.49 -1.52
C ASN A 172 -7.01 -0.84 -0.79
N GLY A 173 -7.72 -1.65 -0.01
CA GLY A 173 -8.87 -1.20 0.78
C GLY A 173 -8.47 -0.64 2.13
N VAL A 174 -9.25 0.34 2.62
CA VAL A 174 -9.14 0.91 3.95
C VAL A 174 -10.37 0.55 4.79
N VAL A 175 -10.15 0.24 6.08
CA VAL A 175 -11.21 0.02 7.07
C VAL A 175 -11.70 1.40 7.53
N LEU A 176 -12.83 1.85 6.99
CA LEU A 176 -13.33 3.22 7.16
C LEU A 176 -13.63 3.58 8.61
N GLU A 177 -14.09 2.61 9.40
CA GLU A 177 -14.46 2.78 10.81
C GLU A 177 -13.28 3.16 11.70
N ARG A 178 -12.06 2.85 11.26
CA ARG A 178 -10.84 3.22 11.98
C ARG A 178 -10.48 4.70 11.82
N TYR A 179 -11.00 5.36 10.80
CA TYR A 179 -10.62 6.71 10.41
C TYR A 179 -11.85 7.63 10.53
N GLN A 180 -11.89 8.42 11.59
CA GLN A 180 -12.98 9.36 11.83
C GLN A 180 -12.62 10.74 11.26
N PRO A 181 -13.51 11.36 10.47
CA PRO A 181 -13.26 12.70 9.96
C PRO A 181 -13.15 13.72 11.11
N ASN A 182 -12.14 14.59 11.04
CA ASN A 182 -12.02 15.73 11.91
C ASN A 182 -12.57 16.98 11.20
N SER A 183 -13.62 17.58 11.73
CA SER A 183 -14.23 18.81 11.20
C SER A 183 -13.56 20.09 11.69
N GLN A 184 -12.76 20.01 12.76
CA GLN A 184 -12.06 21.18 13.31
C GLN A 184 -10.84 21.54 12.44
N LEU A 185 -10.52 22.82 12.41
CA LEU A 185 -9.30 23.36 11.83
C LEU A 185 -8.46 23.94 12.96
N HIS A 186 -7.16 23.68 12.89
CA HIS A 186 -6.21 24.24 13.85
C HIS A 186 -5.82 25.67 13.46
N GLU A 187 -5.43 26.45 14.46
CA GLU A 187 -4.83 27.75 14.26
C GLU A 187 -3.55 27.84 15.12
N PRO A 188 -2.37 27.82 14.49
CA PRO A 188 -2.09 27.78 13.05
C PRO A 188 -2.46 26.44 12.39
N ILE A 189 -2.65 26.46 11.06
CA ILE A 189 -2.91 25.26 10.24
C ILE A 189 -1.79 24.23 10.42
N VAL A 190 -2.17 22.98 10.59
CA VAL A 190 -1.24 21.84 10.76
C VAL A 190 -1.20 20.96 9.50
N ILE A 191 -0.05 20.88 8.87
CA ILE A 191 0.21 20.00 7.72
C ILE A 191 0.93 18.74 8.19
N GLY A 192 0.37 17.57 7.90
CA GLY A 192 0.96 16.29 8.27
C GLY A 192 1.65 15.59 7.11
N PHE A 193 2.76 14.92 7.40
CA PHE A 193 3.46 14.01 6.49
C PHE A 193 3.61 12.65 7.17
N ALA A 194 3.45 11.55 6.44
CA ALA A 194 3.67 10.20 6.97
C ALA A 194 4.46 9.33 6.01
N GLY A 195 5.59 8.83 6.47
CA GLY A 195 6.44 7.91 5.71
C GLY A 195 7.76 7.63 6.42
N ARG A 196 8.19 6.36 6.47
CA ARG A 196 9.52 6.02 7.02
C ARG A 196 10.61 6.79 6.28
N TYR A 197 11.71 7.09 6.96
CA TYR A 197 12.86 7.70 6.32
C TYR A 197 13.42 6.79 5.23
N HIS A 198 13.24 7.21 3.98
CA HIS A 198 13.66 6.47 2.79
C HIS A 198 13.69 7.41 1.57
N THR A 199 14.62 7.18 0.65
CA THR A 199 14.78 8.02 -0.56
C THR A 199 13.49 8.17 -1.37
N ALA A 200 12.69 7.10 -1.50
CA ALA A 200 11.41 7.13 -2.21
C ALA A 200 10.39 8.12 -1.64
N LYS A 201 10.50 8.50 -0.36
CA LYS A 201 9.55 9.40 0.31
C LYS A 201 9.85 10.88 0.12
N GLY A 202 10.99 11.21 -0.50
CA GLY A 202 11.29 12.57 -0.91
C GLY A 202 11.56 13.55 0.23
N TYR A 203 12.17 13.08 1.31
CA TYR A 203 12.53 13.93 2.48
C TYR A 203 13.31 15.20 2.13
N PRO A 204 14.26 15.20 1.16
CA PRO A 204 14.91 16.43 0.74
C PRO A 204 13.90 17.48 0.25
N TYR A 205 12.93 17.08 -0.58
CA TYR A 205 11.90 17.98 -1.09
C TYR A 205 10.92 18.44 -0.03
N LEU A 206 10.62 17.58 0.97
CA LEU A 206 9.81 17.93 2.13
C LEU A 206 10.47 19.08 2.90
N PHE A 207 11.73 18.91 3.31
CA PHE A 207 12.43 19.91 4.14
C PHE A 207 12.72 21.19 3.37
N GLU A 208 13.03 21.12 2.08
CA GLU A 208 13.22 22.32 1.26
C GLU A 208 11.89 23.07 1.07
N THR A 209 10.75 22.37 0.92
CA THR A 209 9.41 22.98 0.88
C THR A 209 9.09 23.68 2.20
N ILE A 210 9.35 23.02 3.34
CA ILE A 210 9.17 23.61 4.67
C ILE A 210 10.04 24.87 4.84
N ALA A 211 11.28 24.83 4.40
CA ALA A 211 12.20 25.98 4.47
C ALA A 211 11.68 27.20 3.70
N LYS A 212 11.04 26.99 2.54
CA LYS A 212 10.38 28.07 1.77
C LYS A 212 9.17 28.66 2.51
N LEU A 213 8.57 27.90 3.41
CA LEU A 213 7.36 28.29 4.14
C LEU A 213 7.63 28.64 5.61
N LYS A 214 8.89 28.77 6.04
CA LYS A 214 9.27 28.99 7.44
C LYS A 214 8.68 30.26 8.06
N ASP A 215 8.44 31.29 7.24
CA ASP A 215 7.87 32.56 7.69
C ASP A 215 6.33 32.59 7.68
N GLN A 216 5.71 31.45 7.31
CA GLN A 216 4.26 31.28 7.34
C GLN A 216 3.81 30.69 8.68
N SER A 217 2.59 31.04 9.10
CA SER A 217 1.97 30.50 10.31
C SER A 217 1.40 29.09 10.03
N ILE A 218 2.32 28.11 9.84
CA ILE A 218 2.02 26.71 9.53
C ILE A 218 2.85 25.82 10.45
N ILE A 219 2.22 24.79 11.03
CA ILE A 219 2.91 23.73 11.76
C ILE A 219 3.04 22.50 10.86
N PHE A 220 4.19 21.86 10.84
CA PHE A 220 4.42 20.61 10.13
C PHE A 220 4.61 19.47 11.13
N LYS A 221 3.81 18.41 11.03
CA LYS A 221 3.97 17.16 11.80
C LYS A 221 4.46 16.04 10.88
N ILE A 222 5.62 15.48 11.21
CA ILE A 222 6.30 14.48 10.38
C ILE A 222 6.35 13.15 11.15
N ALA A 223 5.59 12.15 10.68
CA ALA A 223 5.52 10.81 11.25
C ALA A 223 6.25 9.79 10.36
N GLY A 224 7.01 8.88 10.95
CA GLY A 224 7.63 7.76 10.24
C GLY A 224 8.91 7.29 10.90
N ALA A 225 9.17 5.99 10.87
CA ALA A 225 10.39 5.43 11.44
C ALA A 225 11.64 6.11 10.85
N GLY A 226 12.51 6.61 11.72
CA GLY A 226 13.72 7.36 11.37
C GLY A 226 13.48 8.86 11.08
N ALA A 227 12.24 9.36 11.27
CA ALA A 227 11.93 10.78 11.18
C ALA A 227 12.16 11.47 12.54
N ASN A 228 13.41 11.53 12.99
CA ASN A 228 13.84 12.11 14.26
C ASN A 228 15.22 12.77 14.12
N LEU A 229 15.64 13.53 15.14
CA LEU A 229 16.93 14.24 15.15
C LEU A 229 18.15 13.35 15.44
N GLU A 230 17.96 12.07 15.74
CA GLU A 230 19.03 11.09 15.82
C GLU A 230 19.50 10.69 14.41
N ASN A 231 18.62 10.86 13.41
CA ASN A 231 18.96 10.69 12.01
C ASN A 231 19.85 11.86 11.54
N PRO A 232 21.14 11.60 11.17
CA PRO A 232 22.08 12.66 10.84
C PRO A 232 21.67 13.51 9.63
N GLU A 233 20.99 12.90 8.64
CA GLU A 233 20.51 13.64 7.47
C GLU A 233 19.35 14.58 7.82
N ILE A 234 18.41 14.16 8.69
CA ILE A 234 17.35 15.04 9.18
C ILE A 234 17.92 16.17 10.03
N LYS A 235 18.87 15.86 10.90
CA LYS A 235 19.59 16.89 11.68
C LYS A 235 20.27 17.91 10.77
N GLN A 236 20.90 17.45 9.69
CA GLN A 236 21.53 18.33 8.70
C GLN A 236 20.48 19.26 8.03
N TYR A 237 19.27 18.80 7.69
CA TYR A 237 18.22 19.67 7.14
C TYR A 237 17.80 20.75 8.14
N PHE A 238 17.64 20.41 9.43
CA PHE A 238 17.32 21.39 10.47
C PHE A 238 18.39 22.48 10.57
N GLU A 239 19.67 22.09 10.57
CA GLU A 239 20.80 23.03 10.63
C GLU A 239 20.91 23.88 9.35
N GLN A 240 20.86 23.25 8.19
CA GLN A 240 20.99 23.88 6.88
C GLN A 240 19.92 24.95 6.64
N TYR A 241 18.67 24.64 6.98
CA TYR A 241 17.53 25.53 6.73
C TYR A 241 17.14 26.38 7.93
N ASN A 242 17.83 26.22 9.07
CA ASN A 242 17.53 26.90 10.35
C ASN A 242 16.04 26.71 10.73
N LEU A 243 15.59 25.44 10.81
CA LEU A 243 14.19 25.11 11.08
C LEU A 243 13.88 25.16 12.58
N ASP A 244 12.73 25.75 12.94
CA ASP A 244 12.25 25.80 14.31
C ASP A 244 11.53 24.47 14.67
N LYS A 245 11.92 23.85 15.79
CA LYS A 245 11.30 22.63 16.33
C LYS A 245 9.84 22.82 16.77
N ASN A 246 9.42 24.05 17.06
CA ASN A 246 8.02 24.36 17.36
C ASN A 246 7.18 24.34 16.07
N GLN A 247 7.77 24.74 14.95
CA GLN A 247 7.11 24.70 13.65
C GLN A 247 7.19 23.31 12.99
N VAL A 248 8.30 22.58 13.18
CA VAL A 248 8.54 21.27 12.56
C VAL A 248 8.66 20.20 13.63
N GLN A 249 7.56 19.48 13.86
CA GLN A 249 7.44 18.46 14.88
C GLN A 249 7.75 17.08 14.30
N LEU A 250 8.85 16.47 14.71
CA LEU A 250 9.26 15.12 14.33
C LEU A 250 8.69 14.13 15.34
N LEU A 251 7.84 13.21 14.87
CA LEU A 251 7.10 12.26 15.72
C LEU A 251 7.69 10.84 15.69
N ASP A 252 8.72 10.62 14.85
CA ASP A 252 9.27 9.28 14.60
C ASP A 252 8.18 8.26 14.25
N GLN A 253 8.32 7.02 14.68
CA GLN A 253 7.36 5.96 14.38
C GLN A 253 6.08 6.12 15.21
N VAL A 254 4.97 6.43 14.54
CA VAL A 254 3.64 6.53 15.14
C VAL A 254 2.91 5.20 14.98
N SER A 255 2.43 4.64 16.09
CA SER A 255 1.65 3.39 16.10
C SER A 255 0.15 3.61 15.85
N ASN A 256 -0.40 4.74 16.32
CA ASN A 256 -1.80 5.12 16.14
C ASN A 256 -1.96 6.14 15.01
N MET A 257 -1.94 5.68 13.77
CA MET A 257 -2.11 6.54 12.60
C MET A 257 -3.47 7.28 12.55
N PRO A 258 -4.61 6.69 12.94
CA PRO A 258 -5.86 7.44 13.05
C PRO A 258 -5.76 8.70 13.92
N GLU A 259 -5.11 8.63 15.08
CA GLU A 259 -4.89 9.78 15.97
C GLU A 259 -3.98 10.83 15.33
N PHE A 260 -2.92 10.40 14.64
CA PHE A 260 -2.07 11.30 13.86
C PHE A 260 -2.89 12.06 12.82
N TYR A 261 -3.72 11.38 12.03
CA TYR A 261 -4.57 12.05 11.03
C TYR A 261 -5.60 13.01 11.65
N GLN A 262 -6.11 12.73 12.84
CA GLN A 262 -7.00 13.67 13.54
C GLN A 262 -6.28 14.93 14.06
N SER A 263 -4.96 14.89 14.19
CA SER A 263 -4.17 16.00 14.71
C SER A 263 -3.64 16.96 13.63
N ILE A 264 -4.10 16.83 12.40
CA ILE A 264 -3.66 17.63 11.25
C ILE A 264 -4.84 18.11 10.41
N ASP A 265 -4.64 19.15 9.59
CA ASP A 265 -5.67 19.76 8.75
C ASP A 265 -5.60 19.36 7.29
N ALA A 266 -4.40 19.06 6.80
CA ALA A 266 -4.16 18.51 5.47
C ALA A 266 -2.96 17.56 5.47
N PHE A 267 -2.92 16.68 4.51
CA PHE A 267 -1.86 15.67 4.36
C PHE A 267 -0.96 16.01 3.18
N LEU A 268 0.34 16.00 3.41
CA LEU A 268 1.38 16.24 2.41
C LEU A 268 2.11 14.96 2.06
N MET A 269 2.25 14.63 0.78
CA MET A 269 3.08 13.55 0.28
C MET A 269 4.08 14.07 -0.75
N THR A 270 5.36 13.96 -0.47
CA THR A 270 6.47 14.42 -1.32
C THR A 270 7.21 13.29 -2.02
N SER A 271 6.63 12.10 -2.08
CA SER A 271 7.26 10.90 -2.63
C SER A 271 7.76 11.10 -4.06
N ILE A 272 8.86 10.44 -4.41
CA ILE A 272 9.41 10.44 -5.77
C ILE A 272 9.04 9.18 -6.54
N THR A 273 8.56 8.15 -5.84
CA THR A 273 8.02 6.92 -6.45
C THR A 273 7.09 6.22 -5.46
N GLU A 274 5.98 5.74 -5.97
CA GLU A 274 5.00 4.92 -5.27
C GLU A 274 4.38 3.90 -6.25
N GLY A 275 3.72 2.87 -5.70
CA GLY A 275 2.76 2.08 -6.45
C GLY A 275 1.35 2.58 -6.14
N PHE A 276 0.79 2.08 -5.04
CA PHE A 276 -0.46 2.57 -4.47
C PHE A 276 -0.17 3.18 -3.09
N PRO A 277 -0.17 4.52 -2.94
CA PRO A 277 0.15 5.18 -1.69
C PRO A 277 -0.99 5.06 -0.66
N ASN A 278 -0.96 4.02 0.17
CA ASN A 278 -1.97 3.78 1.21
C ASN A 278 -2.18 4.97 2.14
N VAL A 279 -1.12 5.72 2.45
CA VAL A 279 -1.17 6.89 3.33
C VAL A 279 -2.10 8.00 2.80
N LEU A 280 -2.23 8.15 1.46
CA LEU A 280 -3.21 9.06 0.87
C LEU A 280 -4.63 8.59 1.12
N VAL A 281 -4.91 7.30 0.90
CA VAL A 281 -6.25 6.73 1.15
C VAL A 281 -6.61 6.82 2.63
N GLU A 282 -5.67 6.57 3.52
CA GLU A 282 -5.87 6.66 4.98
C GLU A 282 -6.11 8.12 5.44
N ALA A 283 -5.34 9.07 4.92
CA ALA A 283 -5.54 10.50 5.18
C ALA A 283 -6.92 10.96 4.66
N MET A 284 -7.25 10.61 3.41
CA MET A 284 -8.54 10.94 2.81
C MET A 284 -9.71 10.25 3.53
N ALA A 285 -9.52 9.04 4.07
CA ALA A 285 -10.49 8.37 4.93
C ALA A 285 -10.74 9.13 6.23
N SER A 286 -9.75 9.88 6.72
CA SER A 286 -9.89 10.81 7.85
C SER A 286 -10.45 12.19 7.45
N GLY A 287 -10.91 12.35 6.20
CA GLY A 287 -11.42 13.61 5.67
C GLY A 287 -10.35 14.67 5.44
N LEU A 288 -9.08 14.28 5.29
CA LEU A 288 -7.99 15.23 5.09
C LEU A 288 -7.77 15.52 3.60
N PRO A 289 -7.86 16.78 3.16
CA PRO A 289 -7.38 17.17 1.85
C PRO A 289 -5.91 16.81 1.67
N CYS A 290 -5.56 16.28 0.49
CA CYS A 290 -4.20 15.83 0.21
C CYS A 290 -3.52 16.75 -0.79
N ILE A 291 -2.28 17.12 -0.46
CA ILE A 291 -1.31 17.77 -1.36
C ILE A 291 -0.26 16.70 -1.68
N SER A 292 -0.13 16.32 -2.93
CA SER A 292 0.68 15.16 -3.29
C SER A 292 1.45 15.35 -4.58
N THR A 293 2.63 14.77 -4.63
CA THR A 293 3.34 14.57 -5.89
C THR A 293 2.62 13.55 -6.79
N ASP A 294 2.67 13.74 -8.10
CA ASP A 294 2.09 12.85 -9.12
C ASP A 294 2.97 11.61 -9.33
N VAL A 295 2.86 10.65 -8.41
CA VAL A 295 3.61 9.39 -8.44
C VAL A 295 2.70 8.19 -8.18
N GLY A 296 2.92 7.10 -8.89
CA GLY A 296 2.05 5.93 -8.82
C GLY A 296 0.60 6.30 -9.15
N ASP A 297 -0.32 5.84 -8.32
CA ASP A 297 -1.75 6.16 -8.47
C ASP A 297 -2.20 7.39 -7.63
N ALA A 298 -1.27 8.26 -7.17
CA ALA A 298 -1.62 9.42 -6.36
C ALA A 298 -2.70 10.29 -7.01
N LYS A 299 -2.52 10.61 -8.30
CA LYS A 299 -3.50 11.41 -9.07
C LYS A 299 -4.87 10.71 -9.18
N TYR A 300 -4.90 9.39 -9.39
CA TYR A 300 -6.13 8.61 -9.42
C TYR A 300 -6.84 8.59 -8.06
N ILE A 301 -6.08 8.47 -6.96
CA ILE A 301 -6.62 8.44 -5.60
C ILE A 301 -7.22 9.79 -5.24
N VAL A 302 -6.42 10.85 -5.36
CA VAL A 302 -6.78 12.21 -4.94
C VAL A 302 -7.83 12.82 -5.87
N ASN A 303 -7.68 12.62 -7.19
CA ASN A 303 -8.53 13.18 -8.23
C ASN A 303 -8.70 14.73 -8.07
N GLU A 304 -9.92 15.23 -8.11
CA GLU A 304 -10.27 16.65 -7.91
C GLU A 304 -10.41 17.06 -6.44
N HIS A 305 -10.17 16.14 -5.50
CA HIS A 305 -10.37 16.34 -4.06
C HIS A 305 -9.08 16.70 -3.32
N GLY A 306 -8.08 17.26 -4.01
CA GLY A 306 -6.81 17.73 -3.46
C GLY A 306 -5.94 18.34 -4.54
N LEU A 307 -4.67 18.56 -4.22
CA LEU A 307 -3.72 19.21 -5.11
C LEU A 307 -2.59 18.25 -5.52
N ILE A 308 -2.44 18.07 -6.82
CA ILE A 308 -1.39 17.21 -7.40
C ILE A 308 -0.35 18.07 -8.10
N VAL A 309 0.92 17.84 -7.79
CA VAL A 309 2.05 18.58 -8.33
C VAL A 309 3.10 17.64 -8.93
N PRO A 310 3.98 18.10 -9.81
CA PRO A 310 5.08 17.27 -10.30
C PRO A 310 6.00 16.80 -9.16
N PRO A 311 6.53 15.56 -9.22
CA PRO A 311 7.53 15.13 -8.26
C PRO A 311 8.82 15.93 -8.38
N ARG A 312 9.50 16.18 -7.25
CA ARG A 312 10.75 16.95 -7.15
C ARG A 312 10.60 18.45 -7.45
N ASP A 313 9.38 18.96 -7.46
CA ASP A 313 9.10 20.38 -7.66
C ASP A 313 8.71 21.05 -6.35
N VAL A 314 9.70 21.61 -5.69
CA VAL A 314 9.57 22.27 -4.38
C VAL A 314 8.72 23.55 -4.48
N ASP A 315 8.80 24.27 -5.59
CA ASP A 315 8.03 25.50 -5.78
C ASP A 315 6.55 25.18 -5.95
N ALA A 316 6.22 24.14 -6.74
CA ALA A 316 4.85 23.68 -6.90
C ALA A 316 4.28 23.15 -5.59
N LEU A 317 5.08 22.41 -4.77
CA LEU A 317 4.66 21.95 -3.44
C LEU A 317 4.36 23.12 -2.50
N ALA A 318 5.26 24.12 -2.41
CA ALA A 318 5.06 25.29 -1.57
C ALA A 318 3.81 26.08 -2.00
N GLN A 319 3.62 26.31 -3.31
CA GLN A 319 2.46 27.01 -3.84
C GLN A 319 1.15 26.24 -3.57
N ALA A 320 1.14 24.93 -3.71
CA ALA A 320 -0.03 24.11 -3.39
C ALA A 320 -0.40 24.18 -1.91
N ILE A 321 0.58 24.16 -1.00
CA ILE A 321 0.35 24.35 0.43
C ILE A 321 -0.26 25.73 0.70
N LEU A 322 0.31 26.79 0.13
CA LEU A 322 -0.22 28.17 0.28
C LEU A 322 -1.63 28.30 -0.28
N THR A 323 -1.93 27.65 -1.41
CA THR A 323 -3.28 27.63 -1.99
C THR A 323 -4.29 27.05 -1.00
N TYR A 324 -3.95 25.92 -0.37
CA TYR A 324 -4.80 25.32 0.67
C TYR A 324 -4.91 26.22 1.93
N VAL A 325 -3.78 26.72 2.44
CA VAL A 325 -3.75 27.53 3.66
C VAL A 325 -4.58 28.81 3.52
N ASN A 326 -4.52 29.46 2.35
CA ASN A 326 -5.22 30.73 2.05
C ASN A 326 -6.67 30.56 1.58
N SER A 327 -7.14 29.31 1.36
CA SER A 327 -8.55 29.09 1.02
C SER A 327 -9.47 29.42 2.20
N SER A 328 -10.73 29.69 1.94
CA SER A 328 -11.71 30.00 3.00
C SER A 328 -11.99 28.77 3.88
N ILE A 329 -12.55 29.00 5.05
CA ILE A 329 -12.97 27.93 5.96
C ILE A 329 -14.00 27.02 5.29
N GLU A 330 -14.94 27.64 4.54
CA GLU A 330 -15.98 26.93 3.82
C GLU A 330 -15.41 26.02 2.74
N GLU A 331 -14.44 26.49 1.96
CA GLU A 331 -13.75 25.69 0.94
C GLU A 331 -12.99 24.50 1.57
N LYS A 332 -12.29 24.74 2.68
CA LYS A 332 -11.59 23.68 3.43
C LYS A 332 -12.57 22.60 3.92
N GLN A 333 -13.73 23.02 4.48
CA GLN A 333 -14.74 22.10 4.98
C GLN A 333 -15.40 21.29 3.85
N GLN A 334 -15.74 21.93 2.73
CA GLN A 334 -16.28 21.25 1.56
C GLN A 334 -15.28 20.21 1.00
N LEU A 335 -14.00 20.58 0.93
CA LEU A 335 -12.96 19.70 0.45
C LEU A 335 -12.76 18.50 1.40
N LYS A 336 -12.81 18.70 2.73
CA LYS A 336 -12.77 17.62 3.73
C LYS A 336 -13.90 16.59 3.52
N GLN A 337 -15.13 17.06 3.30
CA GLN A 337 -16.29 16.18 3.06
C GLN A 337 -16.15 15.41 1.74
N ALA A 338 -15.79 16.11 0.65
CA ALA A 338 -15.63 15.52 -0.67
C ALA A 338 -14.50 14.46 -0.68
N THR A 339 -13.40 14.73 0.00
CA THR A 339 -12.27 13.80 0.16
C THR A 339 -12.71 12.51 0.86
N ARG A 340 -13.45 12.59 1.95
CA ARG A 340 -13.98 11.42 2.67
C ARG A 340 -14.92 10.61 1.79
N LEU A 341 -15.87 11.26 1.13
CA LEU A 341 -16.85 10.62 0.24
C LEU A 341 -16.15 9.86 -0.90
N ARG A 342 -15.09 10.42 -1.47
CA ARG A 342 -14.28 9.77 -2.51
C ARG A 342 -13.76 8.41 -2.04
N VAL A 343 -13.23 8.32 -0.80
CA VAL A 343 -12.70 7.07 -0.26
C VAL A 343 -13.81 6.08 0.04
N GLU A 344 -14.92 6.53 0.62
CA GLU A 344 -16.09 5.67 0.88
C GLU A 344 -16.59 4.98 -0.38
N GLN A 345 -16.68 5.70 -1.48
CA GLN A 345 -17.18 5.18 -2.75
C GLN A 345 -16.20 4.23 -3.46
N ASN A 346 -14.89 4.42 -3.31
CA ASN A 346 -13.93 3.78 -4.20
C ASN A 346 -12.93 2.85 -3.49
N PHE A 347 -12.60 3.12 -2.21
CA PHE A 347 -11.48 2.48 -1.52
C PHE A 347 -11.87 1.85 -0.16
N GLY A 348 -13.15 1.84 0.21
CA GLY A 348 -13.62 1.11 1.39
C GLY A 348 -13.34 -0.39 1.26
N ILE A 349 -12.87 -1.03 2.35
CA ILE A 349 -12.46 -2.45 2.32
C ILE A 349 -13.61 -3.36 1.89
N GLU A 350 -14.87 -3.02 2.19
CA GLU A 350 -16.03 -3.78 1.78
C GLU A 350 -16.13 -3.85 0.24
N SER A 351 -16.15 -2.69 -0.43
CA SER A 351 -16.20 -2.61 -1.90
C SER A 351 -15.01 -3.29 -2.56
N VAL A 352 -13.81 -3.10 -2.01
CA VAL A 352 -12.58 -3.72 -2.51
C VAL A 352 -12.64 -5.24 -2.38
N SER A 353 -13.10 -5.75 -1.24
CA SER A 353 -13.23 -7.19 -1.00
C SER A 353 -14.20 -7.86 -1.95
N GLN A 354 -15.32 -7.21 -2.27
CA GLN A 354 -16.28 -7.72 -3.25
C GLN A 354 -15.66 -7.87 -4.66
N LYS A 355 -14.73 -6.99 -5.04
CA LYS A 355 -14.00 -7.13 -6.30
C LYS A 355 -13.10 -8.37 -6.32
N TYR A 356 -12.43 -8.72 -5.19
CA TYR A 356 -11.67 -9.96 -5.07
C TYR A 356 -12.57 -11.19 -5.17
N LEU A 357 -13.69 -11.21 -4.43
CA LEU A 357 -14.66 -12.32 -4.47
C LEU A 357 -15.23 -12.50 -5.88
N ALA A 358 -15.59 -11.41 -6.55
CA ALA A 358 -16.08 -11.45 -7.93
C ALA A 358 -15.01 -11.98 -8.90
N MET A 359 -13.74 -11.63 -8.71
CA MET A 359 -12.65 -12.13 -9.55
C MET A 359 -12.47 -13.64 -9.39
N TRP A 360 -12.57 -14.17 -8.15
CA TRP A 360 -12.45 -15.60 -7.87
C TRP A 360 -13.68 -16.41 -8.31
N SER A 361 -14.84 -15.79 -8.47
CA SER A 361 -16.09 -16.47 -8.87
C SER A 361 -16.29 -16.51 -10.38
N LYS A 362 -15.76 -15.54 -11.15
CA LYS A 362 -15.97 -15.44 -12.61
C LYS A 362 -15.30 -16.53 -13.45
N SER A 363 -14.39 -17.27 -12.89
CA SER A 363 -13.57 -18.27 -13.61
C SER A 363 -14.13 -19.70 -13.49
N ARG A 364 -15.43 -19.85 -13.25
CA ARG A 364 -16.13 -21.16 -13.19
C ARG A 364 -16.84 -21.50 -14.47
#